data_025bb6601c5c0cf6bc4d83932f3c06aa
#
_entry.id   025bb6601c5c0cf6bc4d83932f3c06aa
#
_cell.length_a   1.000
_cell.length_b   1.000
_cell.length_c   1.000
_cell.angle_alpha   90.00
_cell.angle_beta   90.00
_cell.angle_gamma   90.00
#
_symmetry.space_group_name_H-M   'P 1'
#
loop_
_entity.id
_entity.type
_entity.pdbx_description
1 polymer ?
#
loop_
_entity_poly.entity_id
_entity_poly.type
_entity_poly.pdbx_seq_one_letter_code
_entity_poly.pdbx_strand_id
1 'polypeptide(L)'
;MGGRSIALLAAALALAACGDDGKKADDKKAAPRPSLTVTTATPQQVMLPVTLAANGNLAAWQEASVGAEAAGLRIAEVRVNVGDRVRKGQVLATFASDTLRADLAQARAGLAEAEAAAAEAAANAERARSLQSTGALSASQINQYLTAEKTARARVQAARAQFQTQEVRLGQSAVHAPDDGVISARGATVGAVVGNGAELFRLIRKGRLEWRAEVTSTELGRITTGTTAIVTAASGARLTGRVRSIGPTVDPQNRIALVYLDVQPLPGGDYGSARAGMFARGEFDLGAVPALTVPQQALVVREGFNYVFRVNPDNRVAQTKVQLGRMAGDRVEVAGLPADARIVAAGAGFLNDGDMVRVNDGGTAGTPAKPASAAASAASGAKTATSGAKK
;
A
#
# COMPACT_ATOMS: atom_id res chain seq x y z
N MET A 1 -11.87 -58.46 -75.09
CA MET A 1 -12.97 -59.46 -74.98
C MET A 1 -14.08 -58.68 -74.30
N GLY A 2 -14.98 -58.31 -75.00
CA GLY A 2 -16.28 -58.75 -75.39
C GLY A 2 -17.28 -58.11 -74.49
N GLY A 3 -18.27 -57.44 -74.89
CA GLY A 3 -19.05 -57.34 -76.10
C GLY A 3 -20.47 -57.07 -75.71
N ARG A 4 -21.04 -56.19 -76.52
CA ARG A 4 -22.43 -56.31 -76.97
C ARG A 4 -23.53 -56.05 -75.98
N SER A 5 -24.54 -55.37 -76.26
CA SER A 5 -25.19 -54.81 -77.48
C SER A 5 -26.60 -54.41 -77.06
N ILE A 6 -27.08 -53.33 -77.69
CA ILE A 6 -28.32 -53.32 -78.46
C ILE A 6 -29.59 -53.40 -77.59
N ALA A 7 -30.65 -52.66 -77.70
CA ALA A 7 -31.22 -51.83 -78.76
C ALA A 7 -32.61 -51.39 -78.27
N LEU A 8 -33.04 -50.33 -78.87
CA LEU A 8 -34.33 -50.08 -79.54
C LEU A 8 -35.57 -50.03 -78.68
N LEU A 9 -36.51 -49.18 -78.86
CA LEU A 9 -37.14 -48.48 -79.97
C LEU A 9 -38.28 -47.63 -79.39
N ALA A 10 -38.41 -46.39 -79.65
CA ALA A 10 -39.37 -45.71 -80.47
C ALA A 10 -40.87 -45.88 -80.05
N ALA A 11 -41.47 -44.78 -79.97
CA ALA A 11 -42.74 -44.30 -80.63
C ALA A 11 -43.36 -43.22 -79.72
N ALA A 12 -43.42 -42.02 -80.10
CA ALA A 12 -44.09 -41.29 -81.16
C ALA A 12 -45.49 -40.79 -80.77
N LEU A 13 -45.63 -39.51 -81.07
CA LEU A 13 -46.84 -38.75 -81.50
C LEU A 13 -47.82 -38.37 -80.37
N ALA A 14 -48.03 -37.17 -80.25
CA ALA A 14 -48.59 -36.01 -80.94
C ALA A 14 -49.88 -35.57 -80.28
N LEU A 15 -50.10 -34.39 -80.15
CA LEU A 15 -51.10 -33.38 -80.60
C LEU A 15 -51.27 -32.30 -79.53
N ALA A 16 -50.86 -31.16 -79.87
CA ALA A 16 -51.53 -29.97 -80.45
C ALA A 16 -52.59 -29.43 -79.46
N ALA A 17 -52.47 -28.28 -79.15
CA ALA A 17 -52.65 -26.98 -79.66
C ALA A 17 -53.43 -26.05 -78.70
N CYS A 18 -53.09 -24.81 -78.84
CA CYS A 18 -53.94 -23.60 -78.54
C CYS A 18 -53.92 -23.08 -77.10
N GLY A 19 -53.53 -21.85 -77.05
CA GLY A 19 -54.12 -20.79 -76.30
C GLY A 19 -53.15 -19.71 -75.87
N ASP A 20 -52.95 -18.77 -76.69
CA ASP A 20 -52.48 -17.41 -76.56
C ASP A 20 -53.11 -16.75 -75.32
N ASP A 21 -52.33 -16.13 -74.47
CA ASP A 21 -52.63 -14.77 -74.02
C ASP A 21 -51.43 -14.25 -73.17
N GLY A 22 -50.77 -13.25 -73.74
CA GLY A 22 -49.70 -12.50 -73.12
C GLY A 22 -50.22 -11.72 -71.91
N LYS A 23 -49.69 -12.07 -70.76
CA LYS A 23 -49.56 -11.13 -69.65
C LYS A 23 -48.10 -11.09 -69.25
N LYS A 24 -47.41 -10.02 -69.64
CA LYS A 24 -46.16 -9.60 -69.01
C LYS A 24 -46.39 -9.51 -67.53
N ALA A 25 -45.92 -10.49 -66.81
CA ALA A 25 -45.74 -10.36 -65.37
C ALA A 25 -44.58 -9.40 -65.15
N ASP A 26 -44.91 -8.20 -64.73
CA ASP A 26 -43.94 -7.30 -64.11
C ASP A 26 -43.24 -8.05 -62.98
N ASP A 27 -41.99 -8.37 -63.24
CA ASP A 27 -41.04 -8.76 -62.17
C ASP A 27 -40.85 -7.53 -61.23
N LYS A 28 -41.86 -7.28 -60.39
CA LYS A 28 -41.64 -6.51 -59.16
C LYS A 28 -40.72 -7.33 -58.32
N LYS A 29 -39.42 -7.06 -58.46
CA LYS A 29 -38.37 -7.44 -57.50
C LYS A 29 -38.92 -7.25 -56.10
N ALA A 30 -39.39 -8.34 -55.49
CA ALA A 30 -39.92 -8.31 -54.15
C ALA A 30 -38.90 -7.62 -53.23
N ALA A 31 -39.29 -6.50 -52.67
CA ALA A 31 -38.44 -5.80 -51.72
C ALA A 31 -37.97 -6.82 -50.63
N PRO A 32 -36.69 -6.91 -50.40
CA PRO A 32 -36.15 -7.88 -49.44
C PRO A 32 -36.82 -7.68 -48.08
N ARG A 33 -37.50 -8.70 -47.60
CA ARG A 33 -38.22 -8.65 -46.33
C ARG A 33 -37.16 -8.67 -45.19
N PRO A 34 -37.29 -7.80 -44.18
CA PRO A 34 -36.38 -7.82 -43.04
C PRO A 34 -36.47 -9.19 -42.35
N SER A 35 -35.32 -9.86 -42.20
CA SER A 35 -35.27 -11.22 -41.66
C SER A 35 -35.34 -11.27 -40.14
N LEU A 36 -34.96 -10.20 -39.44
CA LEU A 36 -34.92 -10.17 -37.98
C LEU A 36 -35.18 -8.78 -37.42
N THR A 37 -35.91 -8.71 -36.28
CA THR A 37 -36.06 -7.47 -35.53
C THR A 37 -34.92 -7.37 -34.53
N VAL A 38 -34.19 -6.27 -34.51
CA VAL A 38 -33.04 -6.01 -33.66
C VAL A 38 -33.22 -4.75 -32.83
N THR A 39 -32.64 -4.75 -31.65
CA THR A 39 -32.51 -3.53 -30.83
C THR A 39 -31.19 -2.88 -31.11
N THR A 40 -31.16 -1.56 -31.28
CA THR A 40 -29.90 -0.84 -31.52
C THR A 40 -29.44 -0.09 -30.29
N ALA A 41 -28.13 0.12 -30.20
CA ALA A 41 -27.46 0.98 -29.22
C ALA A 41 -26.37 1.80 -29.90
N THR A 42 -25.99 2.87 -29.28
CA THR A 42 -24.80 3.64 -29.64
C THR A 42 -23.63 3.31 -28.68
N PRO A 43 -22.39 3.25 -29.17
CA PRO A 43 -21.23 3.19 -28.29
C PRO A 43 -21.22 4.39 -27.33
N GLN A 44 -20.76 4.18 -26.13
CA GLN A 44 -20.69 5.23 -25.12
C GLN A 44 -19.26 5.37 -24.63
N GLN A 45 -18.78 6.59 -24.46
CA GLN A 45 -17.55 6.86 -23.77
C GLN A 45 -17.77 6.77 -22.27
N VAL A 46 -17.04 5.87 -21.62
CA VAL A 46 -17.06 5.67 -20.17
C VAL A 46 -15.65 5.79 -19.64
N MET A 47 -15.50 6.43 -18.48
CA MET A 47 -14.20 6.49 -17.79
C MET A 47 -13.91 5.11 -17.17
N LEU A 48 -12.94 4.40 -17.72
CA LEU A 48 -12.52 3.09 -17.22
C LEU A 48 -11.29 3.20 -16.34
N PRO A 49 -11.29 2.60 -15.14
CA PRO A 49 -10.14 2.60 -14.27
C PRO A 49 -8.95 1.89 -14.94
N VAL A 50 -7.77 2.47 -14.76
CA VAL A 50 -6.51 1.85 -15.17
C VAL A 50 -5.81 1.38 -13.93
N THR A 51 -5.69 0.08 -13.76
CA THR A 51 -4.96 -0.52 -12.64
C THR A 51 -3.70 -1.22 -13.14
N LEU A 52 -2.68 -1.23 -12.30
CA LEU A 52 -1.46 -1.99 -12.53
C LEU A 52 -1.25 -2.94 -11.35
N ALA A 53 -1.27 -4.22 -11.62
CA ALA A 53 -0.99 -5.24 -10.61
C ALA A 53 0.51 -5.42 -10.44
N ALA A 54 0.98 -5.50 -9.20
CA ALA A 54 2.35 -5.83 -8.87
C ALA A 54 2.41 -6.77 -7.67
N ASN A 55 3.49 -7.51 -7.59
CA ASN A 55 3.82 -8.36 -6.45
C ASN A 55 4.90 -7.70 -5.62
N GLY A 56 5.12 -8.17 -4.39
CA GLY A 56 6.17 -7.66 -3.55
C GLY A 56 6.07 -8.19 -2.13
N ASN A 57 6.88 -7.65 -1.24
CA ASN A 57 6.92 -8.07 0.15
C ASN A 57 6.59 -6.91 1.08
N LEU A 58 5.85 -7.19 2.13
CA LEU A 58 5.72 -6.29 3.27
C LEU A 58 7.03 -6.31 4.05
N ALA A 59 7.55 -5.15 4.40
CA ALA A 59 8.75 -5.00 5.21
C ALA A 59 8.50 -4.01 6.35
N ALA A 60 9.33 -4.05 7.37
CA ALA A 60 9.40 -2.96 8.31
C ALA A 60 9.84 -1.68 7.58
N TRP A 61 9.15 -0.56 7.81
CA TRP A 61 9.55 0.72 7.23
C TRP A 61 10.98 1.11 7.64
N GLN A 62 11.29 0.97 8.91
CA GLN A 62 12.64 1.08 9.46
C GLN A 62 12.77 0.14 10.66
N GLU A 63 13.91 -0.52 10.74
CA GLU A 63 14.32 -1.29 11.90
C GLU A 63 15.42 -0.54 12.64
N ALA A 64 15.29 -0.47 13.95
CA ALA A 64 16.35 0.01 14.84
C ALA A 64 16.96 -1.20 15.54
N SER A 65 18.26 -1.35 15.41
CA SER A 65 19.04 -2.29 16.22
C SER A 65 19.38 -1.64 17.56
N VAL A 66 19.05 -2.29 18.65
CA VAL A 66 19.34 -1.86 20.01
C VAL A 66 20.46 -2.75 20.54
N GLY A 67 21.67 -2.18 20.61
CA GLY A 67 22.85 -2.86 21.08
C GLY A 67 23.19 -2.59 22.54
N ALA A 68 24.12 -3.37 23.08
CA ALA A 68 24.71 -3.13 24.39
C ALA A 68 25.72 -1.96 24.32
N GLU A 69 25.48 -0.92 25.12
CA GLU A 69 26.41 0.22 25.27
C GLU A 69 27.53 -0.11 26.28
N ALA A 70 27.28 -1.00 27.25
CA ALA A 70 28.24 -1.46 28.24
C ALA A 70 28.73 -2.86 27.90
N ALA A 71 30.03 -3.04 27.85
CA ALA A 71 30.70 -4.32 27.60
C ALA A 71 31.05 -5.07 28.90
N GLY A 72 31.05 -6.40 28.83
CA GLY A 72 31.52 -7.25 29.94
C GLY A 72 30.56 -7.38 31.11
N LEU A 73 29.34 -6.81 30.98
CA LEU A 73 28.30 -6.92 31.99
C LEU A 73 27.36 -8.08 31.69
N ARG A 74 26.92 -8.77 32.74
CA ARG A 74 25.92 -9.82 32.66
C ARG A 74 24.51 -9.22 32.63
N ILE A 75 23.65 -9.69 31.72
CA ILE A 75 22.25 -9.33 31.70
C ILE A 75 21.58 -9.87 32.96
N ALA A 76 21.06 -8.98 33.79
CA ALA A 76 20.35 -9.30 35.03
C ALA A 76 18.87 -9.60 34.76
N GLU A 77 18.22 -8.80 33.96
CA GLU A 77 16.78 -8.89 33.69
C GLU A 77 16.48 -8.49 32.25
N VAL A 78 15.51 -9.17 31.62
CA VAL A 78 14.91 -8.82 30.33
C VAL A 78 13.42 -8.59 30.54
N ARG A 79 12.93 -7.40 30.22
CA ARG A 79 11.57 -6.93 30.53
C ARG A 79 10.61 -7.01 29.37
N VAL A 80 11.06 -7.31 28.16
CA VAL A 80 10.25 -7.35 26.95
C VAL A 80 10.54 -8.59 26.13
N ASN A 81 9.53 -9.01 25.37
CA ASN A 81 9.60 -10.15 24.46
C ASN A 81 9.33 -9.71 23.00
N VAL A 82 9.57 -10.64 22.06
CA VAL A 82 9.21 -10.44 20.66
C VAL A 82 7.70 -10.27 20.54
N GLY A 83 7.27 -9.23 19.80
CA GLY A 83 5.88 -8.87 19.63
C GLY A 83 5.40 -7.76 20.57
N ASP A 84 6.13 -7.45 21.64
CA ASP A 84 5.76 -6.41 22.59
C ASP A 84 5.85 -5.02 21.97
N ARG A 85 4.88 -4.15 22.31
CA ARG A 85 4.91 -2.73 21.97
C ARG A 85 5.65 -1.98 23.07
N VAL A 86 6.64 -1.18 22.66
CA VAL A 86 7.48 -0.39 23.56
C VAL A 86 7.41 1.08 23.18
N ARG A 87 7.65 1.94 24.18
CA ARG A 87 7.75 3.39 24.03
C ARG A 87 9.18 3.85 24.06
N LYS A 88 9.48 4.96 23.43
CA LYS A 88 10.79 5.61 23.50
C LYS A 88 11.20 5.81 24.94
N GLY A 89 12.44 5.43 25.28
CA GLY A 89 12.99 5.51 26.62
C GLY A 89 12.56 4.40 27.59
N GLN A 90 11.67 3.49 27.17
CA GLN A 90 11.29 2.33 27.99
C GLN A 90 12.49 1.40 28.18
N VAL A 91 12.69 0.92 29.42
CA VAL A 91 13.74 -0.05 29.75
C VAL A 91 13.36 -1.41 29.16
N LEU A 92 14.24 -1.96 28.32
CA LEU A 92 14.07 -3.27 27.67
C LEU A 92 14.79 -4.38 28.45
N ALA A 93 15.98 -4.08 28.94
CA ALA A 93 16.78 -4.99 29.75
C ALA A 93 17.67 -4.20 30.72
N THR A 94 18.12 -4.85 31.75
CA THR A 94 19.09 -4.28 32.71
C THR A 94 20.26 -5.21 32.89
N PHE A 95 21.44 -4.63 33.03
CA PHE A 95 22.68 -5.36 33.38
C PHE A 95 22.88 -5.40 34.90
N ALA A 96 23.68 -6.37 35.37
CA ALA A 96 24.14 -6.39 36.73
C ALA A 96 25.05 -5.17 36.96
N SER A 97 24.61 -4.26 37.83
CA SER A 97 25.23 -2.93 38.02
C SER A 97 25.81 -2.71 39.41
N ASP A 98 25.97 -3.78 40.20
CA ASP A 98 26.46 -3.64 41.59
C ASP A 98 27.87 -3.03 41.67
N THR A 99 28.79 -3.45 40.81
CA THR A 99 30.13 -2.87 40.70
C THR A 99 30.10 -1.41 40.26
N LEU A 100 29.26 -1.09 39.25
CA LEU A 100 29.10 0.30 38.76
C LEU A 100 28.50 1.24 39.83
N ARG A 101 27.60 0.71 40.68
CA ARG A 101 27.08 1.49 41.83
C ARG A 101 28.13 1.74 42.88
N ALA A 102 29.00 0.74 43.15
CA ALA A 102 30.12 0.90 44.09
C ALA A 102 31.13 1.93 43.54
N ASP A 103 31.49 1.86 42.27
CA ASP A 103 32.40 2.83 41.61
C ASP A 103 31.81 4.26 41.65
N LEU A 104 30.50 4.41 41.42
CA LEU A 104 29.81 5.69 41.51
C LEU A 104 29.84 6.23 42.94
N ALA A 105 29.61 5.37 43.94
CA ALA A 105 29.68 5.75 45.33
C ALA A 105 31.07 6.22 45.75
N GLN A 106 32.13 5.53 45.30
CA GLN A 106 33.53 5.92 45.50
C GLN A 106 33.84 7.27 44.86
N ALA A 107 33.42 7.48 43.59
CA ALA A 107 33.65 8.76 42.88
C ALA A 107 32.90 9.92 43.57
N ARG A 108 31.72 9.66 44.10
CA ARG A 108 30.94 10.64 44.88
C ARG A 108 31.62 11.03 46.18
N ALA A 109 32.23 10.05 46.88
CA ALA A 109 33.01 10.33 48.11
C ALA A 109 34.24 11.16 47.77
N GLY A 110 34.97 10.84 46.68
CA GLY A 110 36.13 11.63 46.24
C GLY A 110 35.76 13.08 45.84
N LEU A 111 34.60 13.29 45.24
CA LEU A 111 34.09 14.63 44.94
C LEU A 111 33.84 15.40 46.28
N ALA A 112 33.16 14.80 47.25
CA ALA A 112 32.90 15.42 48.52
C ALA A 112 34.17 15.78 49.31
N GLU A 113 35.24 14.93 49.24
CA GLU A 113 36.54 15.22 49.82
C GLU A 113 37.19 16.45 49.13
N ALA A 114 37.19 16.48 47.78
CA ALA A 114 37.73 17.63 47.05
C ALA A 114 36.97 18.93 47.29
N GLU A 115 35.65 18.87 47.47
CA GLU A 115 34.80 20.04 47.82
C GLU A 115 35.14 20.55 49.23
N ALA A 116 35.31 19.66 50.21
CA ALA A 116 35.74 20.04 51.56
C ALA A 116 37.12 20.71 51.57
N ALA A 117 38.08 20.13 50.87
CA ALA A 117 39.43 20.72 50.73
C ALA A 117 39.42 22.07 50.02
N ALA A 118 38.54 22.24 49.00
CA ALA A 118 38.39 23.52 48.32
C ALA A 118 37.73 24.58 49.23
N ALA A 119 36.77 24.19 50.03
CA ALA A 119 36.13 25.09 51.03
C ALA A 119 37.18 25.59 52.11
N GLU A 120 38.06 24.69 52.57
CA GLU A 120 39.14 25.07 53.50
C GLU A 120 40.13 26.03 52.80
N ALA A 121 40.60 25.68 51.60
CA ALA A 121 41.52 26.52 50.84
C ALA A 121 40.95 27.91 50.54
N ALA A 122 39.65 27.99 50.19
CA ALA A 122 38.94 29.23 49.96
C ALA A 122 38.83 30.09 51.25
N ALA A 123 38.52 29.49 52.38
CA ALA A 123 38.51 30.19 53.69
C ALA A 123 39.89 30.70 54.09
N ASN A 124 40.97 29.94 53.84
CA ASN A 124 42.34 30.35 54.05
C ASN A 124 42.76 31.53 53.13
N ALA A 125 42.41 31.44 51.86
CA ALA A 125 42.65 32.53 50.87
C ALA A 125 41.90 33.82 51.22
N GLU A 126 40.66 33.71 51.67
CA GLU A 126 39.88 34.87 52.13
C GLU A 126 40.49 35.54 53.35
N ARG A 127 40.93 34.78 54.35
CA ARG A 127 41.68 35.31 55.49
C ARG A 127 42.97 35.98 55.05
N ALA A 128 43.71 35.39 54.11
CA ALA A 128 44.95 35.97 53.58
C ALA A 128 44.68 37.32 52.86
N ARG A 129 43.57 37.41 52.09
CA ARG A 129 43.16 38.69 51.43
C ARG A 129 42.84 39.76 52.48
N SER A 130 42.11 39.43 53.53
CA SER A 130 41.73 40.40 54.55
C SER A 130 42.95 40.95 55.33
N LEU A 131 44.02 40.12 55.50
CA LEU A 131 45.23 40.50 56.19
C LEU A 131 46.26 41.23 55.27
N GLN A 132 46.00 41.31 53.99
CA GLN A 132 46.91 41.93 53.02
C GLN A 132 47.10 43.46 53.33
N SER A 133 46.07 44.13 53.73
CA SER A 133 46.10 45.58 54.03
C SER A 133 46.80 45.89 55.36
N THR A 134 46.93 44.92 56.24
CA THR A 134 47.56 45.12 57.57
C THR A 134 49.08 44.81 57.54
N GLY A 135 49.63 44.23 56.46
CA GLY A 135 51.04 43.83 56.35
C GLY A 135 51.41 42.61 57.22
N ALA A 136 50.46 41.95 57.84
CA ALA A 136 50.65 40.79 58.73
C ALA A 136 51.18 39.54 58.01
N LEU A 137 50.99 39.44 56.68
CA LEU A 137 51.47 38.35 55.82
C LEU A 137 52.39 38.88 54.71
N SER A 138 53.39 38.13 54.36
CA SER A 138 54.23 38.47 53.21
C SER A 138 53.49 38.21 51.90
N ALA A 139 53.82 38.95 50.82
CA ALA A 139 53.21 38.77 49.50
C ALA A 139 53.39 37.33 48.95
N SER A 140 54.46 36.64 49.29
CA SER A 140 54.69 35.23 48.97
C SER A 140 53.67 34.30 49.64
N GLN A 141 53.42 34.50 50.93
CA GLN A 141 52.38 33.73 51.67
C GLN A 141 50.98 33.93 51.15
N ILE A 142 50.64 35.17 50.83
CA ILE A 142 49.33 35.47 50.21
C ILE A 142 49.18 34.77 48.89
N ASN A 143 50.22 34.84 47.99
CA ASN A 143 50.19 34.13 46.72
C ASN A 143 50.11 32.61 46.87
N GLN A 144 50.73 32.03 47.90
CA GLN A 144 50.60 30.58 48.22
C GLN A 144 49.14 30.21 48.53
N TYR A 145 48.42 30.96 49.37
CA TYR A 145 47.01 30.70 49.68
C TYR A 145 46.11 30.89 48.48
N LEU A 146 46.33 31.91 47.67
CA LEU A 146 45.55 32.12 46.44
C LEU A 146 45.80 31.01 45.38
N THR A 147 47.03 30.52 45.30
CA THR A 147 47.38 29.41 44.41
C THR A 147 46.76 28.10 44.92
N ALA A 148 46.81 27.87 46.25
CA ALA A 148 46.17 26.69 46.88
C ALA A 148 44.65 26.68 46.64
N GLU A 149 43.98 27.82 46.75
CA GLU A 149 42.56 27.96 46.38
C GLU A 149 42.30 27.58 44.95
N LYS A 150 43.08 28.14 44.00
CA LYS A 150 42.92 27.82 42.56
C LYS A 150 43.17 26.32 42.30
N THR A 151 44.18 25.73 42.90
CA THR A 151 44.53 24.31 42.78
C THR A 151 43.41 23.43 43.34
N ALA A 152 42.88 23.77 44.54
CA ALA A 152 41.81 23.02 45.14
C ALA A 152 40.51 23.08 44.28
N ARG A 153 40.16 24.26 43.74
CA ARG A 153 39.06 24.40 42.80
C ARG A 153 39.23 23.53 41.50
N ALA A 154 40.44 23.48 40.98
CA ALA A 154 40.76 22.62 39.83
C ALA A 154 40.58 21.12 40.17
N ARG A 155 40.94 20.70 41.40
CA ARG A 155 40.72 19.34 41.91
C ARG A 155 39.22 19.01 42.01
N VAL A 156 38.36 19.94 42.46
CA VAL A 156 36.90 19.75 42.46
C VAL A 156 36.40 19.50 41.05
N GLN A 157 36.87 20.28 40.04
CA GLN A 157 36.46 20.06 38.67
C GLN A 157 36.90 18.68 38.14
N ALA A 158 38.07 18.22 38.46
CA ALA A 158 38.56 16.89 38.08
C ALA A 158 37.74 15.77 38.75
N ALA A 159 37.49 15.88 40.06
CA ALA A 159 36.65 14.91 40.79
C ALA A 159 35.20 14.88 40.29
N ARG A 160 34.66 16.05 39.94
CA ARG A 160 33.30 16.16 39.32
C ARG A 160 33.24 15.46 37.97
N ALA A 161 34.23 15.66 37.11
CA ALA A 161 34.31 14.94 35.82
C ALA A 161 34.40 13.44 36.02
N GLN A 162 35.17 12.96 37.01
CA GLN A 162 35.22 11.54 37.35
C GLN A 162 33.87 10.98 37.81
N PHE A 163 33.19 11.70 38.71
CA PHE A 163 31.84 11.33 39.15
C PHE A 163 30.85 11.24 37.97
N GLN A 164 30.82 12.25 37.07
CA GLN A 164 29.96 12.25 35.88
C GLN A 164 30.27 11.05 34.97
N THR A 165 31.56 10.67 34.83
CA THR A 165 31.93 9.50 34.03
C THR A 165 31.32 8.21 34.59
N GLN A 166 31.32 8.03 35.92
CA GLN A 166 30.71 6.85 36.53
C GLN A 166 29.18 6.90 36.46
N GLU A 167 28.56 8.09 36.54
CA GLU A 167 27.14 8.27 36.38
C GLU A 167 26.68 7.85 35.00
N VAL A 168 27.39 8.27 33.93
CA VAL A 168 27.10 7.86 32.55
C VAL A 168 27.23 6.33 32.39
N ARG A 169 28.30 5.73 32.93
CA ARG A 169 28.50 4.27 32.90
C ARG A 169 27.39 3.51 33.59
N LEU A 170 26.91 4.01 34.71
CA LEU A 170 25.76 3.42 35.40
C LEU A 170 24.48 3.57 34.56
N GLY A 171 24.25 4.73 33.90
CA GLY A 171 23.16 4.93 32.99
C GLY A 171 23.13 3.93 31.83
N GLN A 172 24.33 3.59 31.30
CA GLN A 172 24.48 2.60 30.22
C GLN A 172 24.22 1.14 30.67
N SER A 173 24.04 0.91 31.98
CA SER A 173 23.65 -0.42 32.49
C SER A 173 22.15 -0.75 32.25
N ALA A 174 21.35 0.19 31.78
CA ALA A 174 19.97 -0.02 31.40
C ALA A 174 19.84 0.19 29.88
N VAL A 175 19.30 -0.81 29.19
CA VAL A 175 19.04 -0.76 27.74
C VAL A 175 17.68 -0.15 27.51
N HIS A 176 17.64 0.96 26.77
CA HIS A 176 16.41 1.70 26.49
C HIS A 176 15.98 1.58 25.03
N ALA A 177 14.66 1.64 24.79
CA ALA A 177 14.12 1.74 23.44
C ALA A 177 14.46 3.12 22.82
N PRO A 178 15.05 3.16 21.63
CA PRO A 178 15.41 4.42 20.96
C PRO A 178 14.20 5.17 20.39
N ASP A 179 13.09 4.46 20.13
CA ASP A 179 11.84 4.99 19.58
C ASP A 179 10.65 4.15 20.03
N ASP A 180 9.44 4.66 19.80
CA ASP A 180 8.22 3.84 19.89
C ASP A 180 8.23 2.74 18.83
N GLY A 181 7.71 1.54 19.16
CA GLY A 181 7.67 0.48 18.16
C GLY A 181 7.25 -0.88 18.70
N VAL A 182 7.56 -1.90 17.89
CA VAL A 182 7.31 -3.32 18.20
C VAL A 182 8.61 -4.09 18.12
N ILE A 183 8.92 -4.90 19.12
CA ILE A 183 10.11 -5.75 19.14
C ILE A 183 9.95 -6.85 18.07
N SER A 184 10.84 -6.85 17.08
CA SER A 184 10.85 -7.86 15.99
C SER A 184 11.79 -9.04 16.27
N ALA A 185 12.88 -8.79 17.02
CA ALA A 185 13.80 -9.84 17.41
C ALA A 185 14.41 -9.55 18.79
N ARG A 186 14.81 -10.61 19.52
CA ARG A 186 15.43 -10.54 20.83
C ARG A 186 16.61 -11.50 20.90
N GLY A 187 17.83 -10.94 20.96
CA GLY A 187 19.06 -11.67 21.25
C GLY A 187 19.41 -11.68 22.74
N ALA A 188 18.82 -10.79 23.53
CA ALA A 188 19.08 -10.66 24.96
C ALA A 188 18.60 -11.90 25.74
N THR A 189 19.52 -12.53 26.50
CA THR A 189 19.24 -13.68 27.36
C THR A 189 19.73 -13.40 28.76
N VAL A 190 18.87 -13.62 29.77
CA VAL A 190 19.27 -13.43 31.19
C VAL A 190 20.45 -14.32 31.52
N GLY A 191 21.43 -13.76 32.21
CA GLY A 191 22.68 -14.45 32.55
C GLY A 191 23.81 -14.37 31.54
N ALA A 192 23.51 -13.99 30.29
CA ALA A 192 24.54 -13.83 29.25
C ALA A 192 25.43 -12.60 29.54
N VAL A 193 26.73 -12.75 29.29
CA VAL A 193 27.68 -11.65 29.26
C VAL A 193 27.85 -11.19 27.82
N VAL A 194 27.62 -9.89 27.55
CA VAL A 194 27.59 -9.34 26.19
C VAL A 194 28.81 -8.44 25.94
N GLY A 195 29.25 -8.45 24.67
CA GLY A 195 30.28 -7.53 24.19
C GLY A 195 29.67 -6.17 23.82
N ASN A 196 30.55 -5.18 23.66
CA ASN A 196 30.11 -3.85 23.18
C ASN A 196 29.53 -3.94 21.78
N GLY A 197 28.37 -3.28 21.55
CA GLY A 197 27.67 -3.26 20.27
C GLY A 197 26.93 -4.56 19.93
N ALA A 198 26.92 -5.58 20.80
CA ALA A 198 26.12 -6.78 20.56
C ALA A 198 24.62 -6.43 20.44
N GLU A 199 23.96 -6.85 19.36
CA GLU A 199 22.53 -6.61 19.14
C GLU A 199 21.71 -7.38 20.18
N LEU A 200 20.97 -6.67 21.02
CA LEU A 200 20.12 -7.23 22.06
C LEU A 200 18.66 -7.30 21.62
N PHE A 201 18.21 -6.29 20.93
CA PHE A 201 16.84 -6.22 20.40
C PHE A 201 16.85 -5.60 19.02
N ARG A 202 15.84 -5.98 18.23
CA ARG A 202 15.49 -5.29 16.98
C ARG A 202 14.08 -4.76 17.10
N LEU A 203 13.88 -3.51 16.71
CA LEU A 203 12.65 -2.76 16.87
C LEU A 203 12.14 -2.28 15.53
N ILE A 204 10.90 -2.60 15.18
CA ILE A 204 10.16 -1.96 14.07
C ILE A 204 9.68 -0.61 14.57
N ARG A 205 10.28 0.47 14.06
CA ARG A 205 9.97 1.84 14.49
C ARG A 205 8.51 2.18 14.18
N LYS A 206 7.80 2.71 15.19
CA LYS A 206 6.37 3.07 15.16
C LYS A 206 5.45 1.92 14.76
N GLY A 207 5.94 0.69 14.68
CA GLY A 207 5.18 -0.46 14.17
C GLY A 207 4.74 -0.31 12.72
N ARG A 208 5.39 0.57 11.92
CA ARG A 208 5.02 0.87 10.54
C ARG A 208 5.57 -0.18 9.59
N LEU A 209 4.71 -0.58 8.66
CA LEU A 209 5.07 -1.43 7.54
C LEU A 209 5.18 -0.59 6.25
N GLU A 210 5.97 -1.08 5.32
CA GLU A 210 6.02 -0.62 3.94
C GLU A 210 5.82 -1.82 3.01
N TRP A 211 5.25 -1.58 1.86
CA TRP A 211 5.23 -2.56 0.80
C TRP A 211 6.32 -2.23 -0.21
N ARG A 212 7.17 -3.20 -0.49
CA ARG A 212 8.21 -3.14 -1.51
C ARG A 212 7.67 -3.83 -2.74
N ALA A 213 7.06 -3.04 -3.62
CA ALA A 213 6.49 -3.54 -4.86
C ALA A 213 7.56 -3.73 -5.91
N GLU A 214 7.52 -4.86 -6.59
CA GLU A 214 8.37 -5.22 -7.71
C GLU A 214 7.66 -4.87 -9.01
N VAL A 215 8.18 -3.88 -9.73
CA VAL A 215 7.57 -3.37 -10.96
C VAL A 215 8.57 -3.47 -12.10
N THR A 216 8.10 -3.87 -13.26
CA THR A 216 8.97 -3.97 -14.45
C THR A 216 9.40 -2.59 -14.93
N SER A 217 10.56 -2.50 -15.55
CA SER A 217 11.09 -1.22 -16.07
C SER A 217 10.17 -0.57 -17.11
N THR A 218 9.39 -1.37 -17.84
CA THR A 218 8.43 -0.89 -18.85
C THR A 218 7.20 -0.22 -18.22
N GLU A 219 6.81 -0.64 -17.04
CA GLU A 219 5.63 -0.13 -16.32
C GLU A 219 5.97 0.98 -15.35
N LEU A 220 7.25 1.09 -14.97
CA LEU A 220 7.72 2.04 -13.97
C LEU A 220 7.38 3.49 -14.31
N GLY A 221 7.46 3.87 -15.59
CA GLY A 221 7.13 5.21 -16.06
C GLY A 221 5.67 5.63 -15.87
N ARG A 222 4.78 4.67 -15.57
CA ARG A 222 3.35 4.93 -15.32
C ARG A 222 3.04 5.22 -13.84
N ILE A 223 3.99 4.95 -12.94
CA ILE A 223 3.83 5.15 -11.50
C ILE A 223 4.54 6.46 -11.12
N THR A 224 3.86 7.26 -10.31
CA THR A 224 4.41 8.50 -9.75
C THR A 224 4.35 8.48 -8.23
N THR A 225 5.18 9.29 -7.59
CA THR A 225 5.10 9.49 -6.13
C THR A 225 3.71 10.01 -5.76
N GLY A 226 3.12 9.39 -4.74
CA GLY A 226 1.76 9.72 -4.30
C GLY A 226 0.67 8.82 -4.89
N THR A 227 0.97 8.01 -5.93
CA THR A 227 0.02 7.01 -6.46
C THR A 227 -0.45 6.09 -5.35
N THR A 228 -1.75 5.82 -5.31
CA THR A 228 -2.36 4.93 -4.33
C THR A 228 -2.42 3.49 -4.85
N ALA A 229 -2.40 2.54 -3.93
CA ALA A 229 -2.56 1.13 -4.24
C ALA A 229 -3.36 0.42 -3.14
N ILE A 230 -4.10 -0.60 -3.50
CA ILE A 230 -4.68 -1.54 -2.56
C ILE A 230 -3.75 -2.74 -2.47
N VAL A 231 -3.26 -3.02 -1.28
CA VAL A 231 -2.30 -4.10 -1.02
C VAL A 231 -2.97 -5.19 -0.22
N THR A 232 -2.92 -6.41 -0.71
CA THR A 232 -3.47 -7.59 -0.04
C THR A 232 -2.32 -8.50 0.35
N ALA A 233 -2.12 -8.67 1.65
CA ALA A 233 -1.13 -9.59 2.19
C ALA A 233 -1.55 -11.05 1.96
N ALA A 234 -0.58 -11.98 1.96
CA ALA A 234 -0.85 -13.42 1.84
C ALA A 234 -1.80 -13.94 2.94
N SER A 235 -1.86 -13.26 4.07
CA SER A 235 -2.81 -13.55 5.17
C SER A 235 -4.25 -13.10 4.92
N GLY A 236 -4.54 -12.44 3.77
CA GLY A 236 -5.84 -11.86 3.45
C GLY A 236 -6.04 -10.43 3.99
N ALA A 237 -5.13 -9.89 4.79
CA ALA A 237 -5.23 -8.52 5.27
C ALA A 237 -5.12 -7.52 4.12
N ARG A 238 -6.07 -6.57 4.04
CA ARG A 238 -6.11 -5.53 3.02
C ARG A 238 -5.63 -4.21 3.62
N LEU A 239 -4.70 -3.59 2.93
CA LEU A 239 -4.05 -2.34 3.34
C LEU A 239 -4.16 -1.31 2.21
N THR A 240 -4.19 -0.04 2.55
CA THR A 240 -4.02 1.04 1.57
C THR A 240 -2.56 1.43 1.54
N GLY A 241 -1.96 1.43 0.36
CA GLY A 241 -0.60 1.87 0.11
C GLY A 241 -0.57 3.22 -0.61
N ARG A 242 0.44 4.04 -0.30
CA ARG A 242 0.77 5.24 -1.07
C ARG A 242 2.24 5.21 -1.44
N VAL A 243 2.55 5.41 -2.72
CA VAL A 243 3.93 5.48 -3.20
C VAL A 243 4.66 6.64 -2.52
N ARG A 244 5.67 6.29 -1.74
CA ARG A 244 6.60 7.23 -1.10
C ARG A 244 7.77 7.56 -2.02
N SER A 245 8.37 6.55 -2.61
CA SER A 245 9.52 6.70 -3.48
C SER A 245 9.66 5.54 -4.44
N ILE A 246 10.28 5.80 -5.56
CA ILE A 246 10.67 4.81 -6.57
C ILE A 246 12.16 4.57 -6.40
N GLY A 247 12.58 3.31 -6.37
CA GLY A 247 13.99 2.95 -6.27
C GLY A 247 14.80 3.57 -7.42
N PRO A 248 15.99 4.09 -7.15
CA PRO A 248 16.81 4.74 -8.17
C PRO A 248 17.47 3.77 -9.13
N THR A 249 17.41 2.48 -8.85
CA THR A 249 18.06 1.42 -9.62
C THR A 249 17.06 0.39 -10.09
N VAL A 250 17.32 -0.15 -11.27
CA VAL A 250 16.65 -1.32 -11.83
C VAL A 250 17.63 -2.47 -11.80
N ASP A 251 17.23 -3.62 -11.29
CA ASP A 251 18.05 -4.82 -11.32
C ASP A 251 18.27 -5.24 -12.79
N PRO A 252 19.52 -5.32 -13.25
CA PRO A 252 19.82 -5.63 -14.64
C PRO A 252 19.50 -7.08 -15.04
N GLN A 253 19.40 -8.01 -14.08
CA GLN A 253 19.15 -9.42 -14.37
C GLN A 253 17.66 -9.69 -14.63
N ASN A 254 16.78 -9.15 -13.81
CA ASN A 254 15.34 -9.38 -13.88
C ASN A 254 14.56 -8.15 -14.42
N ARG A 255 15.24 -7.00 -14.60
CA ARG A 255 14.66 -5.72 -15.08
C ARG A 255 13.53 -5.20 -14.17
N ILE A 256 13.61 -5.51 -12.88
CA ILE A 256 12.66 -5.09 -11.86
C ILE A 256 13.21 -3.87 -11.12
N ALA A 257 12.35 -2.90 -10.88
CA ALA A 257 12.58 -1.78 -9.98
C ALA A 257 11.74 -1.97 -8.71
N LEU A 258 12.26 -1.52 -7.58
CA LEU A 258 11.51 -1.49 -6.33
C LEU A 258 10.76 -0.17 -6.20
N VAL A 259 9.48 -0.25 -5.92
CA VAL A 259 8.64 0.88 -5.55
C VAL A 259 8.27 0.74 -4.08
N TYR A 260 8.56 1.77 -3.28
CA TYR A 260 8.33 1.79 -1.84
C TYR A 260 7.02 2.49 -1.53
N LEU A 261 6.10 1.77 -0.92
CA LEU A 261 4.80 2.31 -0.50
C LEU A 261 4.68 2.28 1.01
N ASP A 262 4.28 3.40 1.58
CA ASP A 262 3.82 3.44 2.96
C ASP A 262 2.43 2.78 3.02
N VAL A 263 2.30 1.71 3.78
CA VAL A 263 1.04 1.02 3.93
C VAL A 263 0.37 1.35 5.25
N GLN A 264 -0.94 1.48 5.20
CA GLN A 264 -1.78 1.75 6.36
C GLN A 264 -2.97 0.80 6.36
N PRO A 265 -3.51 0.45 7.52
CA PRO A 265 -4.78 -0.26 7.60
C PRO A 265 -5.88 0.52 6.87
N LEU A 266 -6.87 -0.19 6.34
CA LEU A 266 -8.10 0.45 5.87
C LEU A 266 -8.78 1.21 7.04
N PRO A 267 -9.55 2.28 6.75
CA PRO A 267 -10.23 3.05 7.78
C PRO A 267 -11.01 2.17 8.75
N GLY A 268 -10.76 2.34 10.06
CA GLY A 268 -11.38 1.55 11.12
C GLY A 268 -10.75 0.17 11.37
N GLY A 269 -9.70 -0.19 10.65
CA GLY A 269 -8.96 -1.44 10.84
C GLY A 269 -7.60 -1.26 11.53
N ASP A 270 -6.94 -2.37 11.77
CA ASP A 270 -5.54 -2.45 12.15
C ASP A 270 -4.76 -3.19 11.06
N TYR A 271 -3.46 -3.41 11.26
CA TYR A 271 -2.67 -4.24 10.33
C TYR A 271 -3.12 -5.70 10.30
N GLY A 272 -4.00 -6.09 11.20
CA GLY A 272 -4.53 -7.46 11.30
C GLY A 272 -3.42 -8.50 11.37
N SER A 273 -3.49 -9.46 10.47
CA SER A 273 -2.49 -10.53 10.33
C SER A 273 -1.28 -10.14 9.46
N ALA A 274 -1.22 -8.91 8.91
CA ALA A 274 -0.08 -8.48 8.11
C ALA A 274 1.18 -8.32 8.98
N ARG A 275 2.28 -8.89 8.54
CA ARG A 275 3.59 -8.85 9.21
C ARG A 275 4.70 -8.52 8.22
N ALA A 276 5.78 -7.92 8.72
CA ALA A 276 7.00 -7.77 7.95
C ALA A 276 7.52 -9.14 7.50
N GLY A 277 8.02 -9.23 6.27
CA GLY A 277 8.45 -10.47 5.64
C GLY A 277 7.38 -11.20 4.84
N MET A 278 6.10 -10.81 4.95
CA MET A 278 5.02 -11.44 4.19
C MET A 278 5.02 -10.98 2.74
N PHE A 279 4.75 -11.92 1.84
CA PHE A 279 4.39 -11.62 0.46
C PHE A 279 3.05 -10.87 0.41
N ALA A 280 2.95 -9.92 -0.50
CA ALA A 280 1.73 -9.18 -0.75
C ALA A 280 1.58 -8.89 -2.24
N ARG A 281 0.33 -8.89 -2.70
CA ARG A 281 -0.06 -8.45 -4.03
C ARG A 281 -0.76 -7.10 -3.91
N GLY A 282 -0.45 -6.19 -4.82
CA GLY A 282 -1.11 -4.88 -4.83
C GLY A 282 -1.55 -4.47 -6.22
N GLU A 283 -2.52 -3.58 -6.25
CA GLU A 283 -3.05 -2.98 -7.46
C GLU A 283 -2.91 -1.46 -7.33
N PHE A 284 -2.05 -0.87 -8.16
CA PHE A 284 -1.90 0.57 -8.27
C PHE A 284 -3.08 1.16 -9.01
N ASP A 285 -3.62 2.25 -8.51
CA ASP A 285 -4.63 3.06 -9.17
C ASP A 285 -3.92 4.14 -10.02
N LEU A 286 -3.94 3.94 -11.33
CA LEU A 286 -3.33 4.87 -12.29
C LEU A 286 -4.34 5.89 -12.84
N GLY A 287 -5.51 6.00 -12.20
CA GLY A 287 -6.59 6.88 -12.62
C GLY A 287 -7.56 6.21 -13.59
N ALA A 288 -8.29 7.01 -14.34
CA ALA A 288 -9.26 6.51 -15.31
C ALA A 288 -9.05 7.22 -16.66
N VAL A 289 -9.24 6.46 -17.73
CA VAL A 289 -9.16 6.98 -19.10
C VAL A 289 -10.49 6.79 -19.80
N PRO A 290 -10.89 7.73 -20.69
CA PRO A 290 -12.09 7.57 -21.49
C PRO A 290 -11.90 6.42 -22.48
N ALA A 291 -12.85 5.49 -22.52
CA ALA A 291 -12.85 4.35 -23.42
C ALA A 291 -14.22 4.22 -24.10
N LEU A 292 -14.22 3.85 -25.38
CA LEU A 292 -15.44 3.58 -26.10
C LEU A 292 -15.93 2.18 -25.74
N THR A 293 -17.15 2.09 -25.25
CA THR A 293 -17.74 0.85 -24.76
C THR A 293 -19.03 0.50 -25.47
N VAL A 294 -19.27 -0.80 -25.63
CA VAL A 294 -20.51 -1.36 -26.17
C VAL A 294 -21.11 -2.34 -25.15
N PRO A 295 -22.42 -2.58 -25.15
CA PRO A 295 -23.01 -3.65 -24.36
C PRO A 295 -22.41 -5.01 -24.73
N GLN A 296 -22.14 -5.85 -23.76
CA GLN A 296 -21.56 -7.19 -24.00
C GLN A 296 -22.43 -8.04 -24.94
N GLN A 297 -23.74 -7.85 -24.91
CA GLN A 297 -24.69 -8.56 -25.78
C GLN A 297 -24.57 -8.19 -27.27
N ALA A 298 -23.95 -7.04 -27.59
CA ALA A 298 -23.69 -6.60 -28.95
C ALA A 298 -22.50 -7.32 -29.62
N LEU A 299 -21.70 -8.04 -28.84
CA LEU A 299 -20.50 -8.71 -29.28
C LEU A 299 -20.84 -10.12 -29.79
N VAL A 300 -20.32 -10.46 -30.96
CA VAL A 300 -20.45 -11.78 -31.57
C VAL A 300 -19.05 -12.33 -31.86
N VAL A 301 -18.81 -13.54 -31.40
CA VAL A 301 -17.54 -14.23 -31.66
C VAL A 301 -17.75 -15.20 -32.82
N ARG A 302 -16.98 -15.05 -33.91
CA ARG A 302 -16.99 -15.96 -35.05
C ARG A 302 -15.57 -16.24 -35.50
N GLU A 303 -15.26 -17.48 -35.77
CA GLU A 303 -13.95 -17.90 -36.25
C GLU A 303 -12.75 -17.38 -35.43
N GLY A 304 -12.96 -17.23 -34.08
CA GLY A 304 -11.92 -16.73 -33.19
C GLY A 304 -11.75 -15.19 -33.18
N PHE A 305 -12.58 -14.45 -33.92
CA PHE A 305 -12.57 -12.99 -33.94
C PHE A 305 -13.84 -12.42 -33.33
N ASN A 306 -13.72 -11.18 -32.81
CA ASN A 306 -14.82 -10.44 -32.21
C ASN A 306 -15.39 -9.45 -33.22
N TYR A 307 -16.71 -9.45 -33.35
CA TYR A 307 -17.43 -8.61 -34.29
C TYR A 307 -18.56 -7.87 -33.59
N VAL A 308 -18.90 -6.71 -34.17
CA VAL A 308 -20.09 -5.94 -33.87
C VAL A 308 -20.82 -5.70 -35.21
N PHE A 309 -22.14 -5.83 -35.21
CA PHE A 309 -22.94 -5.51 -36.40
C PHE A 309 -23.36 -4.05 -36.35
N ARG A 310 -22.86 -3.25 -37.31
CA ARG A 310 -23.23 -1.86 -37.50
C ARG A 310 -24.42 -1.76 -38.42
N VAL A 311 -25.42 -0.99 -38.03
CA VAL A 311 -26.62 -0.75 -38.85
C VAL A 311 -26.35 0.46 -39.73
N ASN A 312 -26.44 0.26 -41.05
CA ASN A 312 -26.30 1.29 -42.06
C ASN A 312 -27.66 2.04 -42.25
N PRO A 313 -27.68 3.21 -42.90
CA PRO A 313 -28.90 3.97 -43.16
C PRO A 313 -29.94 3.23 -44.00
N ASP A 314 -29.54 2.24 -44.78
CA ASP A 314 -30.38 1.36 -45.59
C ASP A 314 -30.98 0.17 -44.84
N ASN A 315 -30.83 0.15 -43.48
CA ASN A 315 -31.24 -0.93 -42.59
C ASN A 315 -30.52 -2.28 -42.88
N ARG A 316 -29.36 -2.25 -43.55
CA ARG A 316 -28.48 -3.40 -43.65
C ARG A 316 -27.44 -3.39 -42.58
N VAL A 317 -27.11 -4.56 -42.09
CA VAL A 317 -26.04 -4.69 -41.12
C VAL A 317 -24.72 -4.95 -41.83
N ALA A 318 -23.65 -4.32 -41.31
CA ALA A 318 -22.29 -4.55 -41.72
C ALA A 318 -21.50 -5.17 -40.56
N GLN A 319 -20.92 -6.34 -40.79
CA GLN A 319 -20.07 -7.01 -39.81
C GLN A 319 -18.75 -6.26 -39.69
N THR A 320 -18.49 -5.69 -38.52
CA THR A 320 -17.27 -4.91 -38.25
C THR A 320 -16.43 -5.63 -37.20
N LYS A 321 -15.19 -5.96 -37.56
CA LYS A 321 -14.21 -6.56 -36.64
C LYS A 321 -13.79 -5.54 -35.62
N VAL A 322 -13.80 -5.91 -34.33
CA VAL A 322 -13.39 -5.05 -33.21
C VAL A 322 -12.37 -5.76 -32.34
N GLN A 323 -11.52 -4.98 -31.69
CA GLN A 323 -10.62 -5.46 -30.65
C GLN A 323 -11.28 -5.20 -29.31
N LEU A 324 -11.34 -6.21 -28.44
CA LEU A 324 -11.87 -6.08 -27.10
C LEU A 324 -10.79 -5.60 -26.15
N GLY A 325 -11.17 -4.69 -25.25
CA GLY A 325 -10.35 -4.22 -24.16
C GLY A 325 -10.93 -4.62 -22.80
N ARG A 326 -10.97 -3.69 -21.89
CA ARG A 326 -11.41 -3.88 -20.50
C ARG A 326 -12.92 -4.02 -20.38
N MET A 327 -13.37 -4.72 -19.36
CA MET A 327 -14.78 -4.83 -19.01
C MET A 327 -15.15 -3.80 -17.94
N ALA A 328 -16.34 -3.23 -18.06
CA ALA A 328 -16.95 -2.31 -17.10
C ALA A 328 -18.42 -2.69 -16.86
N GLY A 329 -18.67 -3.52 -15.88
CA GLY A 329 -20.00 -4.05 -15.62
C GLY A 329 -20.50 -4.89 -16.80
N ASP A 330 -21.60 -4.47 -17.41
CA ASP A 330 -22.25 -5.07 -18.58
C ASP A 330 -21.71 -4.56 -19.93
N ARG A 331 -20.70 -3.69 -19.91
CA ARG A 331 -20.12 -3.07 -21.10
C ARG A 331 -18.67 -3.49 -21.29
N VAL A 332 -18.24 -3.54 -22.56
CA VAL A 332 -16.88 -3.92 -22.95
C VAL A 332 -16.26 -2.78 -23.77
N GLU A 333 -15.02 -2.43 -23.44
CA GLU A 333 -14.23 -1.51 -24.23
C GLU A 333 -13.96 -2.11 -25.61
N VAL A 334 -14.15 -1.31 -26.68
CA VAL A 334 -13.90 -1.73 -28.05
C VAL A 334 -13.05 -0.71 -28.79
N ALA A 335 -12.12 -1.22 -29.59
CA ALA A 335 -11.34 -0.42 -30.53
C ALA A 335 -11.68 -0.84 -31.97
N GLY A 336 -11.64 0.14 -32.89
CA GLY A 336 -11.95 -0.09 -34.31
C GLY A 336 -13.39 0.23 -34.67
N LEU A 337 -14.16 0.88 -33.77
CA LEU A 337 -15.55 1.28 -34.04
C LEU A 337 -15.65 2.82 -33.98
N PRO A 338 -16.34 3.48 -34.95
CA PRO A 338 -16.66 4.90 -34.83
C PRO A 338 -17.60 5.18 -33.62
N ALA A 339 -17.41 6.30 -32.96
CA ALA A 339 -18.19 6.65 -31.76
C ALA A 339 -19.68 6.91 -32.05
N ASP A 340 -20.00 7.30 -33.27
CA ASP A 340 -21.36 7.58 -33.78
C ASP A 340 -22.02 6.37 -34.42
N ALA A 341 -21.36 5.21 -34.44
CA ALA A 341 -21.88 4.02 -35.06
C ALA A 341 -23.17 3.53 -34.36
N ARG A 342 -24.18 3.25 -35.14
CA ARG A 342 -25.39 2.57 -34.66
C ARG A 342 -25.15 1.06 -34.72
N ILE A 343 -25.17 0.39 -33.59
CA ILE A 343 -24.84 -1.04 -33.48
C ILE A 343 -26.05 -1.85 -33.03
N VAL A 344 -26.09 -3.11 -33.42
CA VAL A 344 -27.08 -4.06 -32.90
C VAL A 344 -26.71 -4.43 -31.47
N ALA A 345 -27.60 -4.11 -30.51
CA ALA A 345 -27.40 -4.43 -29.09
C ALA A 345 -27.92 -5.84 -28.73
N ALA A 346 -29.04 -6.26 -29.33
CA ALA A 346 -29.63 -7.58 -29.10
C ALA A 346 -30.01 -8.23 -30.41
N GLY A 347 -29.85 -9.56 -30.52
CA GLY A 347 -30.11 -10.33 -31.74
C GLY A 347 -28.91 -10.45 -32.70
N ALA A 348 -27.75 -9.90 -32.35
CA ALA A 348 -26.57 -9.89 -33.19
C ALA A 348 -26.08 -11.30 -33.60
N GLY A 349 -26.24 -12.31 -32.72
CA GLY A 349 -25.75 -13.69 -32.95
C GLY A 349 -26.39 -14.41 -34.15
N PHE A 350 -27.56 -13.98 -34.60
CA PHE A 350 -28.32 -14.58 -35.69
C PHE A 350 -28.16 -13.85 -37.03
N LEU A 351 -27.42 -12.78 -37.08
CA LEU A 351 -27.23 -11.94 -38.27
C LEU A 351 -25.99 -12.38 -39.05
N ASN A 352 -26.08 -12.24 -40.38
CA ASN A 352 -24.97 -12.32 -41.28
C ASN A 352 -24.67 -10.95 -41.88
N ASP A 353 -23.47 -10.83 -42.47
CA ASP A 353 -23.10 -9.60 -43.15
C ASP A 353 -24.06 -9.29 -44.33
N GLY A 354 -24.54 -8.03 -44.43
CA GLY A 354 -25.46 -7.60 -45.43
C GLY A 354 -26.96 -7.88 -45.15
N ASP A 355 -27.31 -8.57 -44.07
CA ASP A 355 -28.68 -8.87 -43.71
C ASP A 355 -29.50 -7.59 -43.51
N MET A 356 -30.77 -7.61 -43.99
CA MET A 356 -31.71 -6.50 -43.77
C MET A 356 -32.43 -6.73 -42.43
N VAL A 357 -32.41 -5.73 -41.58
CA VAL A 357 -33.01 -5.80 -40.25
C VAL A 357 -34.13 -4.78 -40.08
N ARG A 358 -35.08 -5.13 -39.24
CA ARG A 358 -36.06 -4.17 -38.73
C ARG A 358 -35.53 -3.63 -37.41
N VAL A 359 -35.21 -2.35 -37.39
CA VAL A 359 -34.77 -1.68 -36.18
C VAL A 359 -35.97 -1.42 -35.28
N ASN A 360 -35.94 -1.95 -34.08
CA ASN A 360 -36.85 -1.55 -33.02
C ASN A 360 -36.06 -0.57 -32.14
N ASP A 361 -36.31 0.72 -32.29
CA ASP A 361 -35.81 1.75 -31.40
C ASP A 361 -36.59 1.62 -30.08
N GLY A 362 -36.26 0.58 -29.33
CA GLY A 362 -36.72 0.43 -27.95
C GLY A 362 -36.26 1.65 -27.19
N GLY A 363 -37.22 2.49 -26.84
CA GLY A 363 -37.02 3.75 -26.16
C GLY A 363 -36.01 3.57 -25.02
N THR A 364 -35.14 4.53 -24.87
CA THR A 364 -34.23 4.74 -23.76
C THR A 364 -34.81 4.25 -22.42
N ALA A 365 -34.56 3.00 -22.09
CA ALA A 365 -34.87 2.48 -20.77
C ALA A 365 -33.59 2.70 -19.92
N GLY A 366 -33.68 3.64 -19.01
CA GLY A 366 -32.64 3.83 -18.05
C GLY A 366 -32.56 5.23 -17.48
N THR A 367 -33.67 5.76 -17.01
CA THR A 367 -33.62 6.79 -15.95
C THR A 367 -33.06 6.12 -14.71
N PRO A 368 -31.93 6.60 -14.13
CA PRO A 368 -31.47 6.07 -12.87
C PRO A 368 -32.53 6.33 -11.80
N ALA A 369 -33.00 5.27 -11.16
CA ALA A 369 -33.86 5.36 -10.01
C ALA A 369 -33.18 6.21 -8.93
N LYS A 370 -33.77 7.38 -8.67
CA LYS A 370 -33.48 8.24 -7.55
C LYS A 370 -33.65 7.40 -6.27
N PRO A 371 -32.66 7.37 -5.35
CA PRO A 371 -32.84 6.67 -4.08
C PRO A 371 -33.99 7.32 -3.33
N ALA A 372 -35.00 6.54 -3.00
CA ALA A 372 -36.12 6.95 -2.16
C ALA A 372 -35.57 7.37 -0.79
N SER A 373 -35.72 8.65 -0.52
CA SER A 373 -35.58 9.24 0.82
C SER A 373 -36.63 8.61 1.73
N ALA A 374 -36.19 7.79 2.66
CA ALA A 374 -37.01 7.33 3.79
C ALA A 374 -37.28 8.52 4.69
N ALA A 375 -38.48 9.06 4.56
CA ALA A 375 -39.03 10.06 5.48
C ALA A 375 -39.20 9.44 6.86
N ALA A 376 -38.59 10.06 7.84
CA ALA A 376 -38.81 9.85 9.24
C ALA A 376 -40.27 10.10 9.60
N SER A 377 -40.94 9.13 10.20
CA SER A 377 -42.17 9.34 10.95
C SER A 377 -41.83 9.31 12.44
N ALA A 378 -41.87 10.49 13.05
CA ALA A 378 -41.91 10.67 14.50
C ALA A 378 -43.35 10.57 14.97
N ALA A 379 -43.62 9.75 15.95
CA ALA A 379 -44.73 9.86 16.88
C ALA A 379 -44.34 9.14 18.16
N SER A 380 -44.00 9.90 19.19
CA SER A 380 -44.80 10.24 20.35
C SER A 380 -45.39 9.04 21.08
N GLY A 381 -44.95 8.86 22.32
CA GLY A 381 -45.59 7.97 23.30
C GLY A 381 -44.84 7.99 24.62
N ALA A 382 -45.27 8.87 25.47
CA ALA A 382 -44.79 9.12 26.85
C ALA A 382 -45.20 8.01 27.82
N LYS A 383 -44.50 7.99 28.93
CA LYS A 383 -44.90 7.73 30.34
C LYS A 383 -44.28 6.51 31.02
N THR A 384 -43.55 6.93 31.98
CA THR A 384 -43.64 6.67 33.47
C THR A 384 -43.18 5.29 33.93
N ALA A 385 -42.22 5.39 34.76
CA ALA A 385 -42.13 5.46 36.22
C ALA A 385 -41.49 4.18 36.82
N THR A 386 -40.54 4.44 37.63
CA THR A 386 -40.41 4.10 39.04
C THR A 386 -39.67 2.81 39.44
N SER A 387 -38.58 3.06 40.20
CA SER A 387 -38.28 2.49 41.51
C SER A 387 -37.66 1.08 41.66
N GLY A 388 -36.60 1.06 42.45
CA GLY A 388 -36.25 -0.08 43.32
C GLY A 388 -34.82 -0.57 43.14
N ALA A 389 -33.84 0.01 43.76
CA ALA A 389 -33.26 -0.27 45.08
C ALA A 389 -32.66 -1.69 45.26
N LYS A 390 -31.41 -1.67 45.73
CA LYS A 390 -30.70 -2.63 46.57
C LYS A 390 -30.25 -3.99 46.00
N LYS A 391 -29.01 -4.19 45.83
CA LYS A 391 -27.98 -4.64 46.81
C LYS A 391 -26.60 -4.58 46.18
#